data_e01a42f2bc8abd6e6d04fce21c10f502
#
_entry.id   e01a42f2bc8abd6e6d04fce21c10f502
#
_cell.length_a   1.000
_cell.length_b   1.000
_cell.length_c   1.000
_cell.angle_alpha   90.00
_cell.angle_beta   90.00
_cell.angle_gamma   90.00
#
_symmetry.space_group_name_H-M   'P 1'
#
loop_
_entity.id
_entity.type
_entity.pdbx_description
1 polymer ?
#
loop_
_entity_poly.entity_id
_entity_poly.type
_entity_poly.pdbx_seq_one_letter_code
_entity_poly.pdbx_strand_id
1 'polypeptide(L)'
;MKEITITKNILSENSDTLRDFFKDIDKYPIYSGDEQVELARKAKQGDDKSREKLINSNLRFVVTCAKKYVGQGVPLVDLIQAGLLGLCMSVNNYDPDRGYKFLSFAVWYIRREILKEIYNTGRTIRYPITYISNITKVKRAYESFVTNNQRDPTDEELIDLANITQKQYDSVILDKSYCQSFDTPITEDGKTTIGDTLVDNSSTFSDVFVKDSINKTLKCLNDREYKVITEFYGLNGQYERPIKDIAKEMGLGDERVRQLRKNAIKKLRNKKSLKTLL
;
A
#
# COMPACT_ATOMS: atom_id res chain seq x y z
N MET A 1 27.45 -12.84 22.30
CA MET A 1 27.09 -12.03 21.11
C MET A 1 27.06 -12.97 19.93
N LYS A 2 25.87 -13.25 19.33
CA LYS A 2 25.81 -14.07 18.12
C LYS A 2 26.21 -13.17 16.94
N GLU A 3 27.27 -13.56 16.23
CA GLU A 3 27.64 -12.97 14.95
C GLU A 3 26.48 -13.12 13.98
N ILE A 4 26.02 -11.98 13.46
CA ILE A 4 24.96 -11.96 12.44
C ILE A 4 25.61 -12.31 11.11
N THR A 5 25.46 -13.57 10.69
CA THR A 5 25.85 -14.01 9.35
C THR A 5 24.96 -13.30 8.33
N ILE A 6 25.54 -12.40 7.54
CA ILE A 6 24.86 -11.68 6.47
C ILE A 6 24.59 -12.67 5.35
N THR A 7 23.34 -13.09 5.16
CA THR A 7 22.94 -13.90 4.00
C THR A 7 23.16 -13.10 2.73
N LYS A 8 23.88 -13.67 1.76
CA LYS A 8 24.30 -13.07 0.50
C LYS A 8 23.17 -12.42 -0.34
N ASN A 9 21.91 -12.81 -0.12
CA ASN A 9 20.76 -12.34 -0.91
C ASN A 9 20.27 -10.92 -0.58
N ILE A 10 20.70 -10.33 0.55
CA ILE A 10 20.29 -8.96 0.93
C ILE A 10 21.19 -7.90 0.27
N LEU A 11 22.31 -8.31 -0.27
CA LEU A 11 23.31 -7.43 -0.90
C LEU A 11 23.16 -7.31 -2.44
N SER A 12 22.26 -8.07 -3.07
CA SER A 12 22.25 -8.21 -4.54
C SER A 12 21.59 -7.06 -5.29
N GLU A 13 20.67 -6.29 -4.68
CA GLU A 13 19.94 -5.25 -5.42
C GLU A 13 20.58 -3.86 -5.41
N ASN A 14 21.54 -3.57 -4.50
CA ASN A 14 22.26 -2.26 -4.46
C ASN A 14 23.72 -2.40 -4.00
N SER A 15 24.42 -3.44 -4.46
CA SER A 15 25.75 -3.78 -3.93
C SER A 15 26.81 -2.67 -4.15
N ASP A 16 26.80 -1.99 -5.29
CA ASP A 16 27.82 -1.00 -5.62
C ASP A 16 27.58 0.33 -4.88
N THR A 17 26.34 0.82 -4.85
CA THR A 17 25.99 2.06 -4.12
C THR A 17 26.23 1.93 -2.62
N LEU A 18 25.87 0.78 -2.00
CA LEU A 18 26.15 0.54 -0.59
C LEU A 18 27.63 0.38 -0.30
N ARG A 19 28.39 -0.26 -1.22
CA ARG A 19 29.82 -0.42 -1.08
C ARG A 19 30.56 0.93 -1.09
N ASP A 20 30.17 1.83 -2.00
CA ASP A 20 30.76 3.16 -2.09
C ASP A 20 30.37 4.01 -0.85
N PHE A 21 29.14 3.92 -0.41
CA PHE A 21 28.69 4.56 0.83
C PHE A 21 29.47 4.07 2.06
N PHE A 22 29.75 2.79 2.16
CA PHE A 22 30.57 2.25 3.28
C PHE A 22 32.02 2.73 3.19
N LYS A 23 32.62 2.80 2.00
CA LYS A 23 33.96 3.39 1.80
C LYS A 23 34.03 4.85 2.23
N ASP A 24 32.94 5.61 1.95
CA ASP A 24 32.87 7.01 2.33
C ASP A 24 32.71 7.19 3.85
N ILE A 25 31.90 6.38 4.48
CA ILE A 25 31.74 6.37 5.96
C ILE A 25 33.08 6.07 6.65
N ASP A 26 33.91 5.19 6.09
CA ASP A 26 35.16 4.79 6.69
C ASP A 26 36.22 5.91 6.69
N LYS A 27 36.05 6.96 5.88
CA LYS A 27 36.90 8.14 5.89
C LYS A 27 36.68 9.07 7.09
N TYR A 28 35.51 8.99 7.75
CA TYR A 28 35.19 9.88 8.84
C TYR A 28 35.77 9.39 10.17
N PRO A 29 36.40 10.27 10.98
CA PRO A 29 36.96 9.93 12.26
C PRO A 29 35.85 9.63 13.28
N ILE A 30 36.16 8.78 14.24
CA ILE A 30 35.29 8.51 15.40
C ILE A 30 35.72 9.41 16.53
N TYR A 31 34.80 10.19 17.08
CA TYR A 31 35.05 11.06 18.22
C TYR A 31 34.68 10.37 19.53
N SER A 32 35.42 10.69 20.59
CA SER A 32 35.12 10.23 21.97
C SER A 32 33.80 10.86 22.46
N GLY A 33 33.23 10.32 23.56
CA GLY A 33 31.99 10.86 24.11
C GLY A 33 32.07 12.33 24.50
N ASP A 34 33.22 12.76 25.04
CA ASP A 34 33.42 14.16 25.48
C ASP A 34 33.58 15.09 24.28
N GLU A 35 34.32 14.67 23.24
CA GLU A 35 34.43 15.42 21.99
C GLU A 35 33.07 15.58 21.29
N GLN A 36 32.22 14.56 21.33
CA GLN A 36 30.86 14.66 20.78
C GLN A 36 30.00 15.68 21.54
N VAL A 37 30.17 15.80 22.85
CA VAL A 37 29.49 16.81 23.68
C VAL A 37 29.97 18.21 23.31
N GLU A 38 31.28 18.40 23.10
CA GLU A 38 31.82 19.69 22.63
C GLU A 38 31.35 20.07 21.24
N LEU A 39 31.34 19.11 20.29
CA LEU A 39 30.82 19.33 18.95
C LEU A 39 29.33 19.69 19.00
N ALA A 40 28.56 19.04 19.85
CA ALA A 40 27.15 19.35 20.04
C ALA A 40 26.92 20.75 20.61
N ARG A 41 27.76 21.23 21.54
CA ARG A 41 27.69 22.61 22.03
C ARG A 41 27.93 23.63 20.93
N LYS A 42 28.97 23.43 20.10
CA LYS A 42 29.28 24.30 18.97
C LYS A 42 28.15 24.28 17.94
N ALA A 43 27.61 23.10 17.64
CA ALA A 43 26.46 22.94 16.73
C ALA A 43 25.22 23.69 17.24
N LYS A 44 24.95 23.69 18.57
CA LYS A 44 23.85 24.44 19.19
C LYS A 44 24.05 25.98 19.12
N GLN A 45 25.31 26.44 19.00
CA GLN A 45 25.65 27.83 18.77
C GLN A 45 25.56 28.28 17.31
N GLY A 46 25.20 27.38 16.39
CA GLY A 46 25.04 27.65 14.97
C GLY A 46 26.25 27.29 14.09
N ASP A 47 27.23 26.54 14.64
CA ASP A 47 28.37 26.08 13.82
C ASP A 47 27.96 24.82 13.00
N ASP A 48 27.64 25.07 11.72
CA ASP A 48 27.26 24.01 10.78
C ASP A 48 28.38 22.97 10.55
N LYS A 49 29.66 23.39 10.61
CA LYS A 49 30.79 22.46 10.45
C LYS A 49 30.88 21.47 11.61
N SER A 50 30.64 21.92 12.83
CA SER A 50 30.61 21.03 14.01
C SER A 50 29.41 20.10 13.99
N ARG A 51 28.27 20.60 13.49
CA ARG A 51 27.06 19.79 13.26
C ARG A 51 27.33 18.68 12.25
N GLU A 52 27.92 19.00 11.12
CA GLU A 52 28.25 18.03 10.08
C GLU A 52 29.28 16.97 10.58
N LYS A 53 30.30 17.39 11.31
CA LYS A 53 31.27 16.48 11.93
C LYS A 53 30.61 15.51 12.90
N LEU A 54 29.68 15.99 13.74
CA LEU A 54 28.94 15.17 14.68
C LEU A 54 28.06 14.14 13.97
N ILE A 55 27.37 14.51 12.88
CA ILE A 55 26.57 13.59 12.07
C ILE A 55 27.47 12.54 11.42
N ASN A 56 28.51 12.98 10.70
CA ASN A 56 29.37 12.11 9.91
C ASN A 56 30.10 11.07 10.78
N SER A 57 30.53 11.44 11.98
CA SER A 57 31.19 10.53 12.93
C SER A 57 30.27 9.41 13.43
N ASN A 58 28.94 9.62 13.39
CA ASN A 58 27.97 8.66 13.92
C ASN A 58 27.22 7.85 12.84
N LEU A 59 27.60 7.99 11.55
CA LEU A 59 26.98 7.27 10.43
C LEU A 59 27.06 5.74 10.62
N ARG A 60 28.23 5.22 11.09
CA ARG A 60 28.42 3.78 11.37
C ARG A 60 27.42 3.25 12.38
N PHE A 61 27.09 4.06 13.39
CA PHE A 61 26.11 3.70 14.40
C PHE A 61 24.70 3.59 13.81
N VAL A 62 24.32 4.51 12.91
CA VAL A 62 23.03 4.44 12.18
C VAL A 62 22.94 3.15 11.38
N VAL A 63 23.98 2.80 10.63
CA VAL A 63 24.03 1.53 9.88
C VAL A 63 23.84 0.32 10.79
N THR A 64 24.50 0.32 11.95
CA THR A 64 24.36 -0.76 12.92
C THR A 64 22.92 -0.86 13.47
N CYS A 65 22.26 0.28 13.66
CA CYS A 65 20.87 0.31 14.06
C CYS A 65 19.93 -0.19 12.93
N ALA A 66 20.15 0.27 11.70
CA ALA A 66 19.33 -0.10 10.53
C ALA A 66 19.41 -1.61 10.21
N LYS A 67 20.60 -2.21 10.34
CA LYS A 67 20.80 -3.65 10.12
C LYS A 67 19.89 -4.54 10.99
N LYS A 68 19.46 -4.08 12.16
CA LYS A 68 18.56 -4.84 13.06
C LYS A 68 17.14 -4.97 12.53
N TYR A 69 16.77 -4.13 11.55
CA TYR A 69 15.43 -4.06 10.99
C TYR A 69 15.34 -4.58 9.55
N VAL A 70 16.42 -5.14 9.03
CA VAL A 70 16.45 -5.77 7.70
C VAL A 70 15.48 -6.97 7.66
N GLY A 71 14.83 -7.16 6.50
CA GLY A 71 13.86 -8.24 6.30
C GLY A 71 12.40 -7.90 6.66
N GLN A 72 12.12 -6.63 6.97
CA GLN A 72 10.77 -6.15 7.29
C GLN A 72 10.08 -5.45 6.10
N GLY A 73 10.44 -5.82 4.85
CA GLY A 73 9.82 -5.30 3.63
C GLY A 73 10.38 -3.97 3.14
N VAL A 74 11.42 -3.42 3.81
CA VAL A 74 12.08 -2.17 3.41
C VAL A 74 13.55 -2.46 3.07
N PRO A 75 14.08 -1.94 1.96
CA PRO A 75 15.48 -2.06 1.60
C PRO A 75 16.40 -1.43 2.65
N LEU A 76 17.61 -2.00 2.83
CA LEU A 76 18.57 -1.48 3.82
C LEU A 76 18.95 -0.02 3.57
N VAL A 77 19.01 0.40 2.31
CA VAL A 77 19.34 1.80 1.93
C VAL A 77 18.31 2.76 2.52
N ASP A 78 17.02 2.45 2.37
CA ASP A 78 15.93 3.29 2.86
C ASP A 78 15.90 3.32 4.39
N LEU A 79 16.16 2.17 5.05
CA LEU A 79 16.31 2.13 6.51
C LEU A 79 17.47 2.99 7.02
N ILE A 80 18.59 3.01 6.29
CA ILE A 80 19.73 3.87 6.62
C ILE A 80 19.35 5.35 6.45
N GLN A 81 18.67 5.72 5.36
CA GLN A 81 18.22 7.09 5.11
C GLN A 81 17.25 7.57 6.20
N ALA A 82 16.26 6.74 6.56
CA ALA A 82 15.37 7.04 7.67
C ALA A 82 16.12 7.20 9.00
N GLY A 83 17.10 6.33 9.26
CA GLY A 83 17.95 6.45 10.45
C GLY A 83 18.80 7.72 10.45
N LEU A 84 19.33 8.15 9.30
CA LEU A 84 20.07 9.41 9.14
C LEU A 84 19.17 10.63 9.44
N LEU A 85 17.93 10.61 8.95
CA LEU A 85 16.95 11.64 9.29
C LEU A 85 16.75 11.73 10.80
N GLY A 86 16.60 10.58 11.49
CA GLY A 86 16.50 10.51 12.94
C GLY A 86 17.75 11.05 13.63
N LEU A 87 18.96 10.74 13.14
CA LEU A 87 20.20 11.28 13.65
C LEU A 87 20.25 12.80 13.52
N CYS A 88 19.91 13.37 12.37
CA CYS A 88 19.87 14.81 12.13
C CYS A 88 18.89 15.51 13.08
N MET A 89 17.70 14.91 13.31
CA MET A 89 16.73 15.43 14.28
C MET A 89 17.27 15.39 15.71
N SER A 90 18.03 14.36 16.06
CA SER A 90 18.61 14.21 17.39
C SER A 90 19.66 15.29 17.69
N VAL A 91 20.48 15.67 16.71
CA VAL A 91 21.48 16.73 16.86
C VAL A 91 20.82 18.07 17.22
N ASN A 92 19.68 18.38 16.58
CA ASN A 92 18.96 19.63 16.86
C ASN A 92 18.32 19.68 18.27
N ASN A 93 17.94 18.51 18.79
CA ASN A 93 17.20 18.42 20.05
C ASN A 93 18.07 17.97 21.25
N TYR A 94 19.31 17.63 21.00
CA TYR A 94 20.22 17.20 22.06
C TYR A 94 20.66 18.38 22.94
N ASP A 95 20.63 18.14 24.26
CA ASP A 95 21.12 19.09 25.23
C ASP A 95 22.39 18.55 25.93
N PRO A 96 23.57 19.12 25.59
CA PRO A 96 24.85 18.61 26.09
C PRO A 96 25.03 18.83 27.60
N ASP A 97 24.28 19.74 28.22
CA ASP A 97 24.43 20.10 29.64
C ASP A 97 23.68 19.15 30.60
N ARG A 98 22.90 18.21 30.06
CA ARG A 98 22.17 17.21 30.84
C ARG A 98 22.99 15.99 31.27
N GLY A 99 24.25 15.88 30.90
CA GLY A 99 25.19 14.89 31.37
C GLY A 99 25.04 13.46 30.79
N TYR A 100 24.15 13.21 29.84
CA TYR A 100 24.07 11.91 29.15
C TYR A 100 24.74 11.93 27.78
N LYS A 101 25.26 10.78 27.37
CA LYS A 101 25.97 10.62 26.09
C LYS A 101 25.05 10.84 24.89
N PHE A 102 25.54 11.54 23.85
CA PHE A 102 24.79 11.83 22.65
C PHE A 102 24.14 10.59 22.00
N LEU A 103 24.88 9.49 21.85
CA LEU A 103 24.36 8.27 21.24
C LEU A 103 23.20 7.64 22.03
N SER A 104 23.21 7.74 23.36
CA SER A 104 22.11 7.24 24.20
C SER A 104 20.79 7.99 23.94
N PHE A 105 20.89 9.27 23.58
CA PHE A 105 19.75 10.09 23.17
C PHE A 105 19.37 9.84 21.71
N ALA A 106 20.34 9.83 20.80
CA ALA A 106 20.14 9.71 19.37
C ALA A 106 19.47 8.38 18.95
N VAL A 107 19.76 7.28 19.70
CA VAL A 107 19.20 5.95 19.39
C VAL A 107 17.65 5.95 19.34
N TRP A 108 17.00 6.75 20.18
CA TRP A 108 15.55 6.82 20.22
C TRP A 108 14.97 7.50 18.98
N TYR A 109 15.62 8.57 18.50
CA TYR A 109 15.24 9.26 17.27
C TYR A 109 15.49 8.39 16.04
N ILE A 110 16.67 7.74 15.96
CA ILE A 110 17.03 6.84 14.89
C ILE A 110 16.01 5.68 14.80
N ARG A 111 15.73 5.02 15.92
CA ARG A 111 14.74 3.92 15.98
C ARG A 111 13.35 4.39 15.59
N ARG A 112 12.93 5.56 16.06
CA ARG A 112 11.60 6.10 15.75
C ARG A 112 11.41 6.31 14.25
N GLU A 113 12.37 6.93 13.57
CA GLU A 113 12.25 7.20 12.14
C GLU A 113 12.37 5.91 11.31
N ILE A 114 13.24 4.97 11.69
CA ILE A 114 13.32 3.64 11.05
C ILE A 114 11.98 2.89 11.17
N LEU A 115 11.38 2.84 12.35
CA LEU A 115 10.09 2.16 12.54
C LEU A 115 8.96 2.86 11.77
N LYS A 116 8.98 4.19 11.73
CA LYS A 116 8.03 4.97 10.94
C LYS A 116 8.12 4.66 9.46
N GLU A 117 9.34 4.51 8.92
CA GLU A 117 9.56 4.11 7.53
C GLU A 117 9.02 2.69 7.27
N ILE A 118 9.31 1.74 8.13
CA ILE A 118 8.79 0.37 8.03
C ILE A 118 7.24 0.36 8.04
N TYR A 119 6.60 1.17 8.88
CA TYR A 119 5.15 1.23 8.95
C TYR A 119 4.53 1.90 7.69
N ASN A 120 5.25 2.82 7.06
CA ASN A 120 4.77 3.52 5.88
C ASN A 120 4.98 2.74 4.58
N THR A 121 6.12 2.08 4.42
CA THR A 121 6.58 1.51 3.14
C THR A 121 6.82 0.00 3.17
N GLY A 122 6.88 -0.62 4.35
CA GLY A 122 7.20 -2.05 4.51
C GLY A 122 6.15 -3.02 3.95
N ARG A 123 4.97 -2.54 3.55
CA ARG A 123 3.90 -3.35 2.93
C ARG A 123 3.38 -2.67 1.67
N THR A 124 3.03 -3.46 0.67
CA THR A 124 2.42 -2.98 -0.58
C THR A 124 1.12 -2.22 -0.32
N ILE A 125 0.29 -2.71 0.61
CA ILE A 125 -0.90 -2.01 1.09
C ILE A 125 -0.56 -1.34 2.41
N ARG A 126 -0.67 -0.02 2.47
CA ARG A 126 -0.39 0.75 3.68
C ARG A 126 -1.51 0.59 4.70
N TYR A 127 -1.13 0.28 5.93
CA TYR A 127 -2.05 0.21 7.08
C TYR A 127 -1.81 1.35 8.08
N PRO A 128 -2.85 1.75 8.84
CA PRO A 128 -2.70 2.68 9.96
C PRO A 128 -1.76 2.10 11.04
N ILE A 129 -0.98 2.97 11.70
CA ILE A 129 -0.01 2.56 12.74
C ILE A 129 -0.71 1.82 13.92
N THR A 130 -1.91 2.26 14.28
CA THR A 130 -2.73 1.61 15.32
C THR A 130 -3.04 0.15 14.99
N TYR A 131 -3.35 -0.12 13.72
CA TYR A 131 -3.61 -1.47 13.24
C TYR A 131 -2.37 -2.37 13.31
N ILE A 132 -1.21 -1.88 12.85
CA ILE A 132 0.06 -2.61 12.94
C ILE A 132 0.46 -2.85 14.40
N SER A 133 0.22 -1.88 15.28
CA SER A 133 0.43 -2.05 16.72
C SER A 133 -0.42 -3.19 17.29
N ASN A 134 -1.70 -3.30 16.89
CA ASN A 134 -2.58 -4.38 17.34
C ASN A 134 -2.11 -5.74 16.82
N ILE A 135 -1.71 -5.86 15.55
CA ILE A 135 -1.08 -7.09 15.01
C ILE A 135 0.12 -7.51 15.87
N THR A 136 0.99 -6.55 16.19
CA THR A 136 2.20 -6.82 16.98
C THR A 136 1.88 -7.26 18.40
N LYS A 137 0.85 -6.68 19.02
CA LYS A 137 0.38 -7.07 20.36
C LYS A 137 -0.18 -8.49 20.36
N VAL A 138 -1.06 -8.81 19.39
CA VAL A 138 -1.63 -10.16 19.25
C VAL A 138 -0.54 -11.19 19.01
N LYS A 139 0.42 -10.91 18.13
CA LYS A 139 1.53 -11.82 17.86
C LYS A 139 2.39 -12.08 19.11
N ARG A 140 2.73 -11.05 19.86
CA ARG A 140 3.49 -11.18 21.11
C ARG A 140 2.71 -11.95 22.18
N ALA A 141 1.41 -11.68 22.31
CA ALA A 141 0.54 -12.41 23.24
C ALA A 141 0.52 -13.89 22.88
N TYR A 142 0.35 -14.22 21.60
CA TYR A 142 0.39 -15.59 21.10
C TYR A 142 1.72 -16.29 21.41
N GLU A 143 2.85 -15.67 21.02
CA GLU A 143 4.19 -16.24 21.27
C GLU A 143 4.46 -16.46 22.76
N SER A 144 4.07 -15.49 23.61
CA SER A 144 4.21 -15.60 25.08
C SER A 144 3.35 -16.72 25.65
N PHE A 145 2.11 -16.85 25.19
CA PHE A 145 1.16 -17.86 25.67
C PHE A 145 1.64 -19.28 25.31
N VAL A 146 2.01 -19.49 24.04
CA VAL A 146 2.52 -20.79 23.56
C VAL A 146 3.77 -21.21 24.32
N THR A 147 4.69 -20.25 24.57
CA THR A 147 5.91 -20.53 25.33
C THR A 147 5.63 -20.98 26.76
N ASN A 148 4.63 -20.37 27.41
CA ASN A 148 4.32 -20.64 28.81
C ASN A 148 3.42 -21.88 29.01
N ASN A 149 2.44 -22.08 28.11
CA ASN A 149 1.37 -23.08 28.29
C ASN A 149 1.52 -24.31 27.37
N GLN A 150 2.42 -24.28 26.39
CA GLN A 150 2.66 -25.36 25.42
C GLN A 150 1.39 -25.81 24.67
N ARG A 151 0.40 -24.91 24.53
CA ARG A 151 -0.82 -25.09 23.74
C ARG A 151 -1.19 -23.80 23.02
N ASP A 152 -2.04 -23.90 22.02
CA ASP A 152 -2.58 -22.73 21.35
C ASP A 152 -3.59 -22.00 22.25
N PRO A 153 -3.55 -20.64 22.27
CA PRO A 153 -4.51 -19.84 23.00
C PRO A 153 -5.87 -19.79 22.29
N THR A 154 -6.95 -19.63 23.05
CA THR A 154 -8.26 -19.28 22.50
C THR A 154 -8.32 -17.80 22.11
N ASP A 155 -9.31 -17.42 21.28
CA ASP A 155 -9.48 -16.03 20.86
C ASP A 155 -9.71 -15.10 22.05
N GLU A 156 -10.47 -15.53 23.04
CA GLU A 156 -10.73 -14.78 24.27
C GLU A 156 -9.46 -14.56 25.08
N GLU A 157 -8.62 -15.59 25.24
CA GLU A 157 -7.33 -15.50 25.93
C GLU A 157 -6.37 -14.54 25.20
N LEU A 158 -6.40 -14.49 23.85
CA LEU A 158 -5.57 -13.57 23.07
C LEU A 158 -6.03 -12.12 23.23
N ILE A 159 -7.31 -11.88 23.27
CA ILE A 159 -7.90 -10.55 23.46
C ILE A 159 -7.50 -9.99 24.81
N ASP A 160 -7.63 -10.78 25.86
CA ASP A 160 -7.28 -10.39 27.23
C ASP A 160 -5.78 -10.14 27.38
N LEU A 161 -4.93 -11.04 26.88
CA LEU A 161 -3.47 -10.91 26.96
C LEU A 161 -2.92 -9.75 26.11
N ALA A 162 -3.49 -9.52 24.92
CA ALA A 162 -3.09 -8.42 24.06
C ALA A 162 -3.64 -7.07 24.52
N ASN A 163 -4.60 -7.06 25.46
CA ASN A 163 -5.33 -5.89 25.95
C ASN A 163 -5.91 -5.05 24.78
N ILE A 164 -6.71 -5.69 23.95
CA ILE A 164 -7.41 -5.11 22.80
C ILE A 164 -8.90 -5.41 22.86
N THR A 165 -9.69 -4.64 22.10
CA THR A 165 -11.14 -4.89 22.01
C THR A 165 -11.44 -6.00 20.99
N GLN A 166 -12.60 -6.68 21.14
CA GLN A 166 -13.09 -7.69 20.18
C GLN A 166 -13.04 -7.15 18.73
N LYS A 167 -13.53 -5.93 18.48
CA LYS A 167 -13.53 -5.31 17.16
C LYS A 167 -12.13 -5.14 16.56
N GLN A 168 -11.14 -4.82 17.40
CA GLN A 168 -9.75 -4.70 16.98
C GLN A 168 -9.15 -6.07 16.65
N TYR A 169 -9.49 -7.09 17.43
CA TYR A 169 -9.07 -8.47 17.20
C TYR A 169 -9.66 -9.01 15.89
N ASP A 170 -10.96 -8.85 15.66
CA ASP A 170 -11.65 -9.28 14.43
C ASP A 170 -11.01 -8.64 13.19
N SER A 171 -10.67 -7.35 13.26
CA SER A 171 -9.99 -6.65 12.16
C SER A 171 -8.61 -7.25 11.86
N VAL A 172 -7.87 -7.69 12.88
CA VAL A 172 -6.53 -8.29 12.72
C VAL A 172 -6.61 -9.70 12.14
N ILE A 173 -7.63 -10.51 12.55
CA ILE A 173 -7.79 -11.89 12.05
C ILE A 173 -8.32 -11.94 10.63
N LEU A 174 -9.27 -11.06 10.29
CA LEU A 174 -9.86 -10.99 8.95
C LEU A 174 -8.82 -10.59 7.89
N ASP A 175 -7.79 -9.86 8.27
CA ASP A 175 -6.76 -9.37 7.34
C ASP A 175 -5.52 -10.29 7.31
N LYS A 176 -5.71 -11.50 6.78
CA LYS A 176 -4.60 -12.41 6.43
C LYS A 176 -3.98 -12.08 5.06
N SER A 177 -4.28 -10.92 4.48
CA SER A 177 -3.90 -10.58 3.11
C SER A 177 -2.40 -10.27 2.99
N TYR A 178 -1.65 -11.29 2.62
CA TYR A 178 -0.33 -11.13 2.02
C TYR A 178 -0.51 -10.95 0.51
N CYS A 179 0.04 -9.86 -0.03
CA CYS A 179 0.09 -9.68 -1.48
C CYS A 179 1.05 -10.71 -2.07
N GLN A 180 0.59 -11.49 -3.04
CA GLN A 180 1.44 -12.33 -3.86
C GLN A 180 1.79 -11.60 -5.16
N SER A 181 3.02 -11.76 -5.64
CA SER A 181 3.40 -11.22 -6.94
C SER A 181 2.74 -12.03 -8.06
N PHE A 182 2.23 -11.35 -9.07
CA PHE A 182 1.74 -11.99 -10.29
C PHE A 182 2.85 -12.73 -11.05
N ASP A 183 4.11 -12.31 -10.89
CA ASP A 183 5.28 -12.91 -11.52
C ASP A 183 5.76 -14.19 -10.82
N THR A 184 5.09 -14.61 -9.73
CA THR A 184 5.44 -15.85 -9.03
C THR A 184 5.20 -17.03 -9.94
N PRO A 185 6.24 -17.87 -10.25
CA PRO A 185 6.08 -19.04 -11.10
C PRO A 185 5.25 -20.11 -10.38
N ILE A 186 4.31 -20.73 -11.12
CA ILE A 186 3.47 -21.84 -10.64
C ILE A 186 4.10 -23.18 -11.00
N THR A 187 4.81 -23.24 -12.13
CA THR A 187 5.45 -24.46 -12.64
C THR A 187 6.94 -24.46 -12.30
N GLU A 188 7.53 -25.64 -12.09
CA GLU A 188 8.96 -25.80 -11.85
C GLU A 188 9.82 -25.28 -13.02
N ASP A 189 9.31 -25.32 -14.24
CA ASP A 189 9.95 -24.78 -15.44
C ASP A 189 9.97 -23.23 -15.47
N GLY A 190 9.30 -22.55 -14.56
CA GLY A 190 9.25 -21.08 -14.47
C GLY A 190 8.54 -20.36 -15.62
N LYS A 191 7.91 -21.10 -16.54
CA LYS A 191 7.30 -20.53 -17.76
C LYS A 191 5.90 -19.94 -17.54
N THR A 192 5.17 -20.43 -16.53
CA THR A 192 3.80 -20.00 -16.23
C THR A 192 3.78 -19.30 -14.89
N THR A 193 3.26 -18.08 -14.86
CA THR A 193 3.14 -17.25 -13.65
C THR A 193 1.69 -17.24 -13.13
N ILE A 194 1.49 -16.75 -11.90
CA ILE A 194 0.13 -16.54 -11.34
C ILE A 194 -0.66 -15.59 -12.25
N GLY A 195 -0.01 -14.56 -12.81
CA GLY A 195 -0.64 -13.60 -13.71
C GLY A 195 -1.23 -14.24 -14.97
N ASP A 196 -0.56 -15.25 -15.52
CA ASP A 196 -1.01 -15.95 -16.73
C ASP A 196 -2.28 -16.78 -16.52
N THR A 197 -2.61 -17.12 -15.27
CA THR A 197 -3.81 -17.89 -14.92
C THR A 197 -5.03 -17.03 -14.66
N LEU A 198 -4.86 -15.71 -14.54
CA LEU A 198 -5.98 -14.80 -14.30
C LEU A 198 -6.77 -14.57 -15.58
N VAL A 199 -8.04 -14.91 -15.54
CA VAL A 199 -8.95 -14.71 -16.68
C VAL A 199 -9.43 -13.26 -16.68
N ASP A 200 -9.30 -12.60 -17.84
CA ASP A 200 -9.94 -11.31 -18.07
C ASP A 200 -11.44 -11.52 -18.28
N ASN A 201 -12.25 -11.08 -17.31
CA ASN A 201 -13.71 -11.11 -17.39
C ASN A 201 -14.29 -9.93 -18.21
N SER A 202 -13.46 -9.05 -18.74
CA SER A 202 -13.93 -7.99 -19.64
C SER A 202 -14.39 -8.63 -20.96
N SER A 203 -15.71 -8.82 -21.09
CA SER A 203 -16.37 -9.43 -22.25
C SER A 203 -16.42 -8.48 -23.44
N THR A 204 -15.28 -7.89 -23.83
CA THR A 204 -15.19 -6.87 -24.88
C THR A 204 -15.72 -7.38 -26.24
N PHE A 205 -15.52 -8.66 -26.53
CA PHE A 205 -16.01 -9.25 -27.79
C PHE A 205 -17.52 -9.51 -27.76
N SER A 206 -18.08 -10.03 -26.67
CA SER A 206 -19.52 -10.25 -26.54
C SER A 206 -20.28 -8.93 -26.58
N ASP A 207 -19.74 -7.87 -25.97
CA ASP A 207 -20.36 -6.54 -25.96
C ASP A 207 -20.43 -5.90 -27.35
N VAL A 208 -19.42 -6.11 -28.20
CA VAL A 208 -19.45 -5.62 -29.59
C VAL A 208 -20.52 -6.34 -30.40
N PHE A 209 -20.61 -7.67 -30.30
CA PHE A 209 -21.64 -8.44 -30.99
C PHE A 209 -23.04 -8.12 -30.48
N VAL A 210 -23.22 -7.95 -29.18
CA VAL A 210 -24.50 -7.54 -28.60
C VAL A 210 -24.90 -6.13 -29.06
N LYS A 211 -23.98 -5.17 -29.05
CA LYS A 211 -24.21 -3.81 -29.55
C LYS A 211 -24.60 -3.80 -31.03
N ASP A 212 -23.89 -4.55 -31.89
CA ASP A 212 -24.21 -4.65 -33.31
C ASP A 212 -25.59 -5.29 -33.54
N SER A 213 -25.91 -6.35 -32.81
CA SER A 213 -27.19 -7.03 -32.86
C SER A 213 -28.36 -6.11 -32.40
N ILE A 214 -28.15 -5.34 -31.34
CA ILE A 214 -29.10 -4.31 -30.87
C ILE A 214 -29.29 -3.27 -31.95
N ASN A 215 -28.23 -2.72 -32.53
CA ASN A 215 -28.30 -1.71 -33.56
C ASN A 215 -29.06 -2.19 -34.83
N LYS A 216 -28.80 -3.44 -35.26
CA LYS A 216 -29.53 -4.07 -36.35
C LYS A 216 -31.01 -4.24 -36.03
N THR A 217 -31.37 -4.53 -34.80
CA THR A 217 -32.74 -4.71 -34.37
C THR A 217 -33.48 -3.36 -34.24
N LEU A 218 -32.80 -2.31 -33.80
CA LEU A 218 -33.35 -0.98 -33.69
C LEU A 218 -33.73 -0.35 -35.05
N LYS A 219 -33.09 -0.78 -36.15
CA LYS A 219 -33.43 -0.32 -37.52
C LYS A 219 -34.87 -0.61 -37.95
N CYS A 220 -35.63 -1.45 -37.23
CA CYS A 220 -37.04 -1.71 -37.53
C CYS A 220 -37.99 -0.72 -36.88
N LEU A 221 -37.52 0.21 -36.09
CA LEU A 221 -38.30 1.25 -35.45
C LEU A 221 -38.43 2.46 -36.37
N ASN A 222 -39.52 3.22 -36.20
CA ASN A 222 -39.67 4.52 -36.85
C ASN A 222 -38.73 5.54 -36.17
N ASP A 223 -38.30 6.59 -36.86
CA ASP A 223 -37.35 7.60 -36.36
C ASP A 223 -37.75 8.17 -34.98
N ARG A 224 -39.02 8.40 -34.75
CA ARG A 224 -39.51 8.86 -33.44
C ARG A 224 -39.39 7.81 -32.34
N GLU A 225 -39.71 6.55 -32.66
CA GLU A 225 -39.58 5.43 -31.73
C GLU A 225 -38.10 5.11 -31.45
N TYR A 226 -37.26 5.19 -32.48
CA TYR A 226 -35.83 5.00 -32.40
C TYR A 226 -35.19 6.04 -31.44
N LYS A 227 -35.50 7.34 -31.64
CA LYS A 227 -35.00 8.42 -30.79
C LYS A 227 -35.41 8.23 -29.35
N VAL A 228 -36.66 7.92 -29.07
CA VAL A 228 -37.17 7.71 -27.70
C VAL A 228 -36.46 6.52 -27.03
N ILE A 229 -36.25 5.41 -27.71
CA ILE A 229 -35.58 4.22 -27.14
C ILE A 229 -34.11 4.53 -26.91
N THR A 230 -33.42 5.12 -27.87
CA THR A 230 -31.97 5.41 -27.78
C THR A 230 -31.65 6.38 -26.65
N GLU A 231 -32.41 7.43 -26.48
CA GLU A 231 -32.21 8.42 -25.42
C GLU A 231 -32.65 7.92 -24.04
N PHE A 232 -33.76 7.14 -23.99
CA PHE A 232 -34.26 6.65 -22.71
C PHE A 232 -33.36 5.59 -22.09
N TYR A 233 -32.74 4.72 -22.89
CA TYR A 233 -31.84 3.64 -22.41
C TYR A 233 -30.37 3.98 -22.57
N GLY A 234 -29.99 5.18 -22.97
CA GLY A 234 -28.64 5.59 -23.15
C GLY A 234 -27.84 4.75 -24.18
N LEU A 235 -28.46 4.33 -25.27
CA LEU A 235 -27.85 3.54 -26.31
C LEU A 235 -26.93 4.38 -27.20
N ASN A 236 -25.94 3.73 -27.89
CA ASN A 236 -25.01 4.40 -28.81
C ASN A 236 -24.12 5.48 -28.14
N GLY A 237 -23.75 5.28 -26.88
CA GLY A 237 -22.86 6.20 -26.17
C GLY A 237 -23.54 7.45 -25.61
N GLN A 238 -24.85 7.50 -25.63
CA GLN A 238 -25.63 8.55 -25.00
C GLN A 238 -25.90 8.22 -23.53
N TYR A 239 -26.16 9.25 -22.72
CA TYR A 239 -26.60 9.08 -21.34
C TYR A 239 -28.10 8.82 -21.26
N GLU A 240 -28.55 8.03 -20.28
CA GLU A 240 -29.98 7.83 -20.00
C GLU A 240 -30.67 9.16 -19.68
N ARG A 241 -31.79 9.43 -20.33
CA ARG A 241 -32.56 10.66 -20.14
C ARG A 241 -33.97 10.34 -19.65
N PRO A 242 -34.52 11.13 -18.72
CA PRO A 242 -35.88 10.97 -18.24
C PRO A 242 -36.89 11.34 -19.33
N ILE A 243 -38.06 10.68 -19.32
CA ILE A 243 -39.14 10.87 -20.30
C ILE A 243 -39.54 12.35 -20.45
N LYS A 244 -39.53 13.11 -19.35
CA LYS A 244 -39.92 14.55 -19.37
C LYS A 244 -38.97 15.37 -20.23
N ASP A 245 -37.68 15.09 -20.25
CA ASP A 245 -36.72 15.85 -21.05
C ASP A 245 -36.79 15.47 -22.52
N ILE A 246 -36.99 14.18 -22.82
CA ILE A 246 -37.25 13.70 -24.19
C ILE A 246 -38.52 14.30 -24.75
N ALA A 247 -39.60 14.38 -23.95
CA ALA A 247 -40.86 14.95 -24.34
C ALA A 247 -40.74 16.45 -24.69
N LYS A 248 -40.02 17.23 -23.90
CA LYS A 248 -39.72 18.64 -24.15
C LYS A 248 -38.97 18.84 -25.47
N GLU A 249 -37.95 18.03 -25.72
CA GLU A 249 -37.12 18.10 -26.92
C GLU A 249 -37.91 17.73 -28.20
N MET A 250 -38.79 16.72 -28.10
CA MET A 250 -39.61 16.27 -29.22
C MET A 250 -40.89 17.12 -29.42
N GLY A 251 -41.18 18.07 -28.53
CA GLY A 251 -42.41 18.85 -28.59
C GLY A 251 -43.68 18.02 -28.37
N LEU A 252 -43.59 16.94 -27.58
CA LEU A 252 -44.67 16.00 -27.32
C LEU A 252 -45.02 15.98 -25.83
N GLY A 253 -46.25 15.57 -25.52
CA GLY A 253 -46.64 15.32 -24.12
C GLY A 253 -45.99 14.05 -23.56
N ASP A 254 -45.73 14.02 -22.24
CA ASP A 254 -45.09 12.89 -21.52
C ASP A 254 -45.79 11.56 -21.81
N GLU A 255 -47.15 11.58 -21.85
CA GLU A 255 -47.93 10.35 -22.07
C GLU A 255 -47.73 9.84 -23.51
N ARG A 256 -47.57 10.73 -24.48
CA ARG A 256 -47.31 10.34 -25.87
C ARG A 256 -45.93 9.68 -26.01
N VAL A 257 -44.93 10.16 -25.31
CA VAL A 257 -43.61 9.56 -25.30
C VAL A 257 -43.64 8.17 -24.62
N ARG A 258 -44.41 8.00 -23.54
CA ARG A 258 -44.64 6.68 -22.91
C ARG A 258 -45.29 5.69 -23.85
N GLN A 259 -46.30 6.14 -24.63
CA GLN A 259 -46.96 5.31 -25.64
C GLN A 259 -45.98 4.90 -26.76
N LEU A 260 -45.17 5.84 -27.25
CA LEU A 260 -44.12 5.54 -28.26
C LEU A 260 -43.14 4.50 -27.74
N ARG A 261 -42.63 4.65 -26.50
CA ARG A 261 -41.75 3.69 -25.88
C ARG A 261 -42.40 2.29 -25.76
N LYS A 262 -43.66 2.22 -25.28
CA LYS A 262 -44.40 0.96 -25.14
C LYS A 262 -44.62 0.27 -26.48
N ASN A 263 -44.96 1.04 -27.54
CA ASN A 263 -45.15 0.51 -28.88
C ASN A 263 -43.81 0.03 -29.49
N ALA A 264 -42.75 0.78 -29.31
CA ALA A 264 -41.42 0.40 -29.76
C ALA A 264 -40.96 -0.92 -29.12
N ILE A 265 -41.11 -1.06 -27.80
CA ILE A 265 -40.76 -2.31 -27.08
C ILE A 265 -41.62 -3.49 -27.59
N LYS A 266 -42.92 -3.28 -27.84
CA LYS A 266 -43.83 -4.30 -28.39
C LYS A 266 -43.38 -4.76 -29.78
N LYS A 267 -42.94 -3.83 -30.64
CA LYS A 267 -42.41 -4.13 -31.98
C LYS A 267 -41.11 -4.92 -31.89
N LEU A 268 -40.21 -4.56 -30.98
CA LEU A 268 -38.95 -5.23 -30.76
C LEU A 268 -39.15 -6.68 -30.25
N ARG A 269 -40.07 -6.90 -29.29
CA ARG A 269 -40.40 -8.23 -28.76
C ARG A 269 -40.93 -9.20 -29.80
N ASN A 270 -41.65 -8.70 -30.81
CA ASN A 270 -42.23 -9.55 -31.84
C ASN A 270 -41.21 -9.98 -32.90
N LYS A 271 -40.00 -9.47 -32.89
CA LYS A 271 -38.96 -9.85 -33.86
C LYS A 271 -38.21 -11.08 -33.41
N LYS A 272 -38.22 -12.13 -34.23
CA LYS A 272 -37.54 -13.42 -33.94
C LYS A 272 -36.04 -13.34 -33.66
N SER A 273 -35.36 -12.28 -34.13
CA SER A 273 -33.95 -12.07 -33.97
C SER A 273 -33.52 -11.78 -32.52
N LEU A 274 -34.42 -11.35 -31.62
CA LEU A 274 -34.15 -11.16 -30.20
C LEU A 274 -34.30 -12.46 -29.38
N LYS A 275 -35.06 -13.44 -29.89
CA LYS A 275 -35.23 -14.74 -29.22
C LYS A 275 -34.00 -15.64 -29.31
N THR A 276 -33.05 -15.33 -30.17
CA THR A 276 -31.78 -16.04 -30.35
C THR A 276 -30.63 -15.42 -29.54
N LEU A 277 -30.85 -14.25 -28.91
CA LEU A 277 -29.87 -13.55 -28.08
C LEU A 277 -30.11 -13.72 -26.57
N LEU A 278 -31.20 -14.34 -26.21
CA LEU A 278 -31.56 -14.79 -24.85
C LEU A 278 -31.41 -16.30 -24.73
#